data_44dc8aaee1cc6e597b399b1b6fda0d4f
#
_entry.id   44dc8aaee1cc6e597b399b1b6fda0d4f
#
_cell.length_a   1.000
_cell.length_b   1.000
_cell.length_c   1.000
_cell.angle_alpha   90.00
_cell.angle_beta   90.00
_cell.angle_gamma   90.00
#
_symmetry.space_group_name_H-M   'P 1'
#
loop_
_entity.id
_entity.type
_entity.pdbx_description
1 polymer ?
#
loop_
_entity_poly.entity_id
_entity_poly.type
_entity_poly.pdbx_seq_one_letter_code
_entity_poly.pdbx_strand_id
1 'polypeptide(L)'
;MIQVLVVEDSRITRDAIESQIAKSERYVLYASIENAANAEIACLRGCVDLILMDVCTADEESGLKAAAKIKQYNPKIKIIIMTSMPEHSFIQKAKTCGCNGFWYKEYGSTALMEVCDRVMNGEFVYPEDTPVIRIGYSNSAEFTSREFDIIRELAQGRKYEEIAADLDITLNTVKYHIKNILQKTGYQNTLQLVAEVVEKRLILPKY
;
A
#
# COMPACT_ATOMS: atom_id res chain seq x y z
N MET A 1 27.43 -5.00 -0.76
CA MET A 1 26.35 -4.00 -0.55
C MET A 1 25.03 -4.65 -0.93
N ILE A 2 23.97 -4.38 -0.20
CA ILE A 2 22.62 -4.94 -0.40
C ILE A 2 21.95 -4.17 -1.55
N GLN A 3 21.51 -4.88 -2.59
CA GLN A 3 20.86 -4.32 -3.77
C GLN A 3 19.37 -4.08 -3.48
N VAL A 4 18.93 -2.82 -3.50
CA VAL A 4 17.56 -2.41 -3.16
C VAL A 4 16.80 -2.02 -4.40
N LEU A 5 15.67 -2.66 -4.65
CA LEU A 5 14.67 -2.26 -5.63
C LEU A 5 13.58 -1.45 -4.93
N VAL A 6 13.31 -0.24 -5.38
CA VAL A 6 12.20 0.60 -4.89
C VAL A 6 11.06 0.54 -5.91
N VAL A 7 9.86 0.24 -5.42
CA VAL A 7 8.62 0.18 -6.23
C VAL A 7 7.62 1.15 -5.61
N GLU A 8 7.48 2.31 -6.21
CA GLU A 8 6.74 3.46 -5.67
C GLU A 8 6.33 4.40 -6.81
N ASP A 9 5.05 4.68 -6.97
CA ASP A 9 4.55 5.56 -8.03
C ASP A 9 4.66 7.05 -7.67
N SER A 10 4.58 7.39 -6.38
CA SER A 10 4.78 8.76 -5.91
C SER A 10 6.25 9.18 -6.04
N ARG A 11 6.53 10.12 -6.95
CA ARG A 11 7.88 10.65 -7.16
C ARG A 11 8.49 11.22 -5.88
N ILE A 12 7.72 11.98 -5.10
CA ILE A 12 8.23 12.61 -3.86
C ILE A 12 8.65 11.54 -2.85
N THR A 13 7.83 10.51 -2.68
CA THR A 13 8.14 9.40 -1.77
C THR A 13 9.35 8.61 -2.25
N ARG A 14 9.42 8.33 -3.55
CA ARG A 14 10.53 7.64 -4.19
C ARG A 14 11.84 8.38 -4.01
N ASP A 15 11.90 9.69 -4.35
CA ASP A 15 13.07 10.53 -4.18
C ASP A 15 13.55 10.57 -2.71
N ALA A 16 12.62 10.60 -1.75
CA ALA A 16 12.94 10.56 -0.33
C ALA A 16 13.56 9.22 0.10
N ILE A 17 13.05 8.10 -0.40
CA ILE A 17 13.59 6.76 -0.12
C ILE A 17 14.97 6.61 -0.76
N GLU A 18 15.14 7.01 -2.01
CA GLU A 18 16.42 6.97 -2.72
C GLU A 18 17.50 7.79 -1.99
N SER A 19 17.12 8.98 -1.48
CA SER A 19 18.03 9.80 -0.68
C SER A 19 18.48 9.12 0.62
N GLN A 20 17.62 8.32 1.26
CA GLN A 20 17.98 7.55 2.45
C GLN A 20 18.93 6.39 2.09
N ILE A 21 18.66 5.69 0.99
CA ILE A 21 19.53 4.61 0.49
C ILE A 21 20.91 5.16 0.14
N ALA A 22 20.98 6.29 -0.56
CA ALA A 22 22.23 6.91 -0.98
C ALA A 22 23.13 7.37 0.20
N LYS A 23 22.54 7.64 1.38
CA LYS A 23 23.28 7.99 2.61
C LYS A 23 23.81 6.79 3.37
N SER A 24 23.42 5.57 2.97
CA SER A 24 23.79 4.34 3.65
C SER A 24 25.05 3.72 3.04
N GLU A 25 25.96 3.26 3.86
CA GLU A 25 27.12 2.47 3.42
C GLU A 25 26.75 0.99 3.17
N ARG A 26 25.60 0.53 3.65
CA ARG A 26 25.16 -0.87 3.57
C ARG A 26 24.31 -1.18 2.35
N TYR A 27 23.52 -0.20 1.90
CA TYR A 27 22.55 -0.35 0.82
C TYR A 27 22.97 0.39 -0.44
N VAL A 28 22.59 -0.14 -1.58
CA VAL A 28 22.77 0.51 -2.88
C VAL A 28 21.49 0.35 -3.70
N LEU A 29 21.08 1.43 -4.34
CA LEU A 29 19.91 1.42 -5.20
C LEU A 29 20.20 0.60 -6.45
N TYR A 30 19.49 -0.52 -6.63
CA TYR A 30 19.49 -1.30 -7.85
C TYR A 30 18.70 -0.62 -8.96
N ALA A 31 17.45 -0.24 -8.64
CA ALA A 31 16.57 0.51 -9.53
C ALA A 31 15.39 1.10 -8.72
N SER A 32 14.74 2.10 -9.30
CA SER A 32 13.45 2.61 -8.87
C SER A 32 12.45 2.50 -10.01
N ILE A 33 11.27 1.97 -9.72
CA ILE A 33 10.20 1.74 -10.69
C ILE A 33 8.85 2.15 -10.13
N GLU A 34 7.92 2.49 -11.01
CA GLU A 34 6.61 3.02 -10.62
C GLU A 34 5.52 1.94 -10.59
N ASN A 35 5.76 0.81 -11.24
CA ASN A 35 4.77 -0.23 -11.48
C ASN A 35 5.25 -1.58 -10.94
N ALA A 36 4.39 -2.23 -10.14
CA ALA A 36 4.71 -3.50 -9.50
C ALA A 36 4.92 -4.67 -10.48
N ALA A 37 4.27 -4.67 -11.66
CA ALA A 37 4.51 -5.70 -12.67
C ALA A 37 5.95 -5.67 -13.20
N ASN A 38 6.56 -4.49 -13.28
CA ASN A 38 7.96 -4.34 -13.68
C ASN A 38 8.94 -4.86 -12.62
N ALA A 39 8.53 -4.94 -11.34
CA ALA A 39 9.34 -5.52 -10.28
C ALA A 39 9.60 -7.01 -10.49
N GLU A 40 8.62 -7.75 -10.99
CA GLU A 40 8.77 -9.17 -11.34
C GLU A 40 9.88 -9.34 -12.38
N ILE A 41 9.87 -8.49 -13.42
CA ILE A 41 10.87 -8.52 -14.51
C ILE A 41 12.27 -8.14 -13.99
N ALA A 42 12.37 -7.12 -13.14
CA ALA A 42 13.63 -6.69 -12.54
C ALA A 42 14.26 -7.80 -11.69
N CYS A 43 13.46 -8.53 -10.91
CA CYS A 43 13.91 -9.65 -10.07
C CYS A 43 14.38 -10.87 -10.89
N LEU A 44 13.85 -11.08 -12.10
CA LEU A 44 14.29 -12.16 -12.98
C LEU A 44 15.63 -11.85 -13.67
N ARG A 45 15.95 -10.57 -13.88
CA ARG A 45 17.12 -10.12 -14.64
C ARG A 45 18.30 -9.71 -13.79
N GLY A 46 18.09 -9.42 -12.52
CA GLY A 46 19.10 -8.83 -11.66
C GLY A 46 19.26 -9.50 -10.30
N CYS A 47 20.28 -9.05 -9.59
CA CYS A 47 20.59 -9.48 -8.22
C CYS A 47 19.94 -8.51 -7.23
N VAL A 48 18.64 -8.65 -6.99
CA VAL A 48 17.90 -7.87 -5.99
C VAL A 48 17.90 -8.64 -4.68
N ASP A 49 18.32 -7.99 -3.60
CA ASP A 49 18.34 -8.58 -2.26
C ASP A 49 17.12 -8.15 -1.44
N LEU A 50 16.72 -6.88 -1.59
CA LEU A 50 15.63 -6.25 -0.86
C LEU A 50 14.72 -5.49 -1.81
N ILE A 51 13.40 -5.63 -1.63
CA ILE A 51 12.39 -4.84 -2.32
C ILE A 51 11.63 -3.99 -1.30
N LEU A 52 11.56 -2.69 -1.55
CA LEU A 52 10.65 -1.77 -0.89
C LEU A 52 9.45 -1.59 -1.82
N MET A 53 8.31 -2.21 -1.47
CA MET A 53 7.17 -2.39 -2.35
C MET A 53 5.94 -1.63 -1.84
N ASP A 54 5.50 -0.62 -2.57
CA ASP A 54 4.20 0.00 -2.26
C ASP A 54 3.04 -0.96 -2.54
N VAL A 55 1.98 -0.86 -1.75
CA VAL A 55 0.73 -1.63 -1.95
C VAL A 55 0.05 -1.23 -3.23
N CYS A 56 -0.06 0.07 -3.50
CA CYS A 56 -0.73 0.64 -4.66
C CYS A 56 0.31 1.28 -5.58
N THR A 57 0.50 0.72 -6.77
CA THR A 57 1.48 1.21 -7.74
C THR A 57 0.80 1.70 -9.02
N ALA A 58 1.56 2.28 -9.95
CA ALA A 58 1.05 2.76 -11.22
C ALA A 58 0.30 1.67 -11.99
N ASP A 59 -0.61 2.07 -12.89
CA ASP A 59 -1.44 1.21 -13.73
C ASP A 59 -2.33 0.22 -12.94
N GLU A 60 -2.75 0.62 -11.73
CA GLU A 60 -3.59 -0.20 -10.82
C GLU A 60 -2.96 -1.53 -10.40
N GLU A 61 -1.66 -1.70 -10.62
CA GLU A 61 -0.94 -2.90 -10.23
C GLU A 61 -0.76 -2.99 -8.71
N SER A 62 -1.03 -4.16 -8.17
CA SER A 62 -0.95 -4.42 -6.73
C SER A 62 0.42 -4.94 -6.33
N GLY A 63 1.14 -4.17 -5.50
CA GLY A 63 2.41 -4.61 -4.94
C GLY A 63 2.30 -5.90 -4.12
N LEU A 64 1.17 -6.14 -3.45
CA LEU A 64 0.93 -7.40 -2.73
C LEU A 64 0.83 -8.61 -3.68
N LYS A 65 0.17 -8.45 -4.84
CA LYS A 65 0.12 -9.51 -5.86
C LYS A 65 1.50 -9.78 -6.46
N ALA A 66 2.26 -8.72 -6.78
CA ALA A 66 3.62 -8.86 -7.30
C ALA A 66 4.54 -9.50 -6.25
N ALA A 67 4.46 -9.08 -4.98
CA ALA A 67 5.23 -9.69 -3.90
C ALA A 67 4.95 -11.19 -3.75
N ALA A 68 3.68 -11.61 -3.81
CA ALA A 68 3.31 -13.01 -3.76
C ALA A 68 3.98 -13.83 -4.88
N LYS A 69 3.91 -13.33 -6.13
CA LYS A 69 4.56 -13.99 -7.28
C LYS A 69 6.08 -14.04 -7.12
N ILE A 70 6.71 -12.92 -6.75
CA ILE A 70 8.17 -12.88 -6.54
C ILE A 70 8.58 -13.90 -5.48
N LYS A 71 7.86 -14.01 -4.39
CA LYS A 71 8.13 -14.99 -3.32
C LYS A 71 7.97 -16.44 -3.76
N GLN A 72 7.12 -16.74 -4.73
CA GLN A 72 6.95 -18.10 -5.27
C GLN A 72 8.19 -18.58 -6.01
N TYR A 73 8.82 -17.75 -6.84
CA TYR A 73 9.99 -18.16 -7.62
C TYR A 73 11.33 -17.75 -7.01
N ASN A 74 11.38 -16.75 -6.15
CA ASN A 74 12.59 -16.35 -5.43
C ASN A 74 12.31 -16.00 -3.95
N PRO A 75 12.13 -17.00 -3.07
CA PRO A 75 11.82 -16.78 -1.66
C PRO A 75 12.97 -16.12 -0.87
N LYS A 76 14.19 -16.06 -1.43
CA LYS A 76 15.34 -15.43 -0.76
C LYS A 76 15.28 -13.92 -0.78
N ILE A 77 14.67 -13.31 -1.82
CA ILE A 77 14.49 -11.85 -1.88
C ILE A 77 13.67 -11.40 -0.67
N LYS A 78 14.19 -10.45 0.08
CA LYS A 78 13.46 -9.82 1.17
C LYS A 78 12.49 -8.79 0.62
N ILE A 79 11.26 -8.76 1.13
CA ILE A 79 10.24 -7.81 0.69
C ILE A 79 9.67 -7.12 1.91
N ILE A 80 9.72 -5.78 1.90
CA ILE A 80 9.04 -4.90 2.85
C ILE A 80 7.90 -4.22 2.08
N ILE A 81 6.68 -4.47 2.51
CA ILE A 81 5.51 -3.76 1.99
C ILE A 81 5.45 -2.37 2.63
N MET A 82 5.22 -1.36 1.82
CA MET A 82 5.06 0.02 2.26
C MET A 82 3.66 0.51 1.92
N THR A 83 3.06 1.36 2.75
CA THR A 83 1.78 2.01 2.42
C THR A 83 1.52 3.22 3.31
N SER A 84 0.79 4.19 2.78
CA SER A 84 0.18 5.27 3.57
C SER A 84 -1.20 4.89 4.09
N MET A 85 -1.80 3.81 3.57
CA MET A 85 -3.17 3.43 3.89
C MET A 85 -3.24 2.54 5.13
N PRO A 86 -3.96 2.96 6.19
CA PRO A 86 -4.13 2.20 7.41
C PRO A 86 -5.24 1.15 7.28
N GLU A 87 -5.08 0.23 6.33
CA GLU A 87 -5.99 -0.90 6.14
C GLU A 87 -5.44 -2.15 6.81
N HIS A 88 -6.16 -2.64 7.82
CA HIS A 88 -5.74 -3.80 8.61
C HIS A 88 -5.52 -5.06 7.76
N SER A 89 -6.29 -5.25 6.69
CA SER A 89 -6.16 -6.42 5.82
C SER A 89 -4.80 -6.50 5.11
N PHE A 90 -4.11 -5.37 4.91
CA PHE A 90 -2.83 -5.35 4.20
C PHE A 90 -1.71 -6.06 4.98
N ILE A 91 -1.68 -5.92 6.30
CA ILE A 91 -0.70 -6.63 7.15
C ILE A 91 -0.90 -8.14 7.01
N GLN A 92 -2.15 -8.62 7.09
CA GLN A 92 -2.45 -10.05 6.95
C GLN A 92 -2.12 -10.57 5.54
N LYS A 93 -2.46 -9.82 4.50
CA LYS A 93 -2.11 -10.16 3.12
C LYS A 93 -0.59 -10.22 2.94
N ALA A 94 0.18 -9.25 3.46
CA ALA A 94 1.64 -9.25 3.40
C ALA A 94 2.25 -10.48 4.10
N LYS A 95 1.75 -10.85 5.27
CA LYS A 95 2.17 -12.06 5.99
C LYS A 95 1.86 -13.32 5.18
N THR A 96 0.67 -13.43 4.61
CA THR A 96 0.25 -14.57 3.78
C THR A 96 1.09 -14.69 2.51
N CYS A 97 1.49 -13.57 1.90
CA CYS A 97 2.38 -13.54 0.76
C CYS A 97 3.85 -13.89 1.10
N GLY A 98 4.18 -14.07 2.38
CA GLY A 98 5.56 -14.37 2.81
C GLY A 98 6.50 -13.17 2.77
N CYS A 99 5.97 -11.94 2.79
CA CYS A 99 6.78 -10.73 2.92
C CYS A 99 7.52 -10.73 4.27
N ASN A 100 8.65 -10.02 4.33
CA ASN A 100 9.51 -10.01 5.50
C ASN A 100 9.26 -8.83 6.44
N GLY A 101 8.62 -7.78 5.93
CA GLY A 101 8.29 -6.60 6.72
C GLY A 101 7.10 -5.83 6.15
N PHE A 102 6.61 -4.93 6.99
CA PHE A 102 5.55 -3.99 6.65
C PHE A 102 5.85 -2.64 7.30
N TRP A 103 5.70 -1.56 6.57
CA TRP A 103 5.99 -0.22 7.04
C TRP A 103 4.93 0.79 6.60
N TYR A 104 4.41 1.57 7.55
CA TYR A 104 3.52 2.68 7.26
C TYR A 104 4.33 3.94 6.98
N LYS A 105 4.17 4.54 5.80
CA LYS A 105 4.96 5.69 5.32
C LYS A 105 4.83 6.93 6.23
N GLU A 106 3.65 7.18 6.78
CA GLU A 106 3.35 8.39 7.53
C GLU A 106 3.13 8.17 9.03
N TYR A 107 2.89 6.93 9.43
CA TYR A 107 2.48 6.58 10.78
C TYR A 107 3.48 5.66 11.49
N GLY A 108 4.56 5.27 10.83
CA GLY A 108 5.55 4.38 11.41
C GLY A 108 6.36 5.08 12.49
N SER A 109 6.38 4.55 13.72
CA SER A 109 7.28 4.99 14.80
C SER A 109 8.73 4.65 14.53
N THR A 110 8.98 3.68 13.66
CA THR A 110 10.31 3.16 13.32
C THR A 110 10.74 3.69 11.95
N ALA A 111 11.98 4.15 11.85
CA ALA A 111 12.53 4.63 10.58
C ALA A 111 12.64 3.50 9.55
N LEU A 112 12.39 3.79 8.26
CA LEU A 112 12.44 2.80 7.18
C LEU A 112 13.76 2.03 7.17
N MET A 113 14.90 2.71 7.31
CA MET A 113 16.21 2.06 7.25
C MET A 113 16.44 1.09 8.43
N GLU A 114 15.88 1.37 9.60
CA GLU A 114 15.91 0.45 10.74
C GLU A 114 15.08 -0.82 10.44
N VAL A 115 13.91 -0.66 9.81
CA VAL A 115 13.11 -1.82 9.34
C VAL A 115 13.88 -2.63 8.31
N CYS A 116 14.58 -1.96 7.37
CA CYS A 116 15.45 -2.65 6.41
C CYS A 116 16.55 -3.46 7.11
N ASP A 117 17.24 -2.87 8.09
CA ASP A 117 18.34 -3.53 8.82
C ASP A 117 17.85 -4.78 9.55
N ARG A 118 16.74 -4.70 10.25
CA ARG A 118 16.13 -5.82 10.96
C ARG A 118 15.70 -6.93 10.01
N VAL A 119 15.06 -6.58 8.90
CA VAL A 119 14.63 -7.54 7.88
C VAL A 119 15.82 -8.24 7.23
N MET A 120 16.90 -7.49 6.92
CA MET A 120 18.12 -8.07 6.33
C MET A 120 18.92 -8.92 7.33
N ASN A 121 18.72 -8.71 8.63
CA ASN A 121 19.25 -9.57 9.69
C ASN A 121 18.38 -10.82 9.94
N GLY A 122 17.29 -11.00 9.18
CA GLY A 122 16.44 -12.20 9.23
C GLY A 122 15.18 -12.07 10.08
N GLU A 123 14.92 -10.89 10.65
CA GLU A 123 13.70 -10.66 11.41
C GLU A 123 12.48 -10.50 10.49
N PHE A 124 11.30 -10.83 11.01
CA PHE A 124 10.02 -10.42 10.44
C PHE A 124 9.53 -9.18 11.18
N VAL A 125 9.45 -8.04 10.47
CA VAL A 125 9.16 -6.74 11.08
C VAL A 125 7.79 -6.26 10.63
N TYR A 126 6.82 -6.34 11.54
CA TYR A 126 5.45 -5.87 11.30
C TYR A 126 5.04 -4.93 12.43
N PRO A 127 4.27 -3.86 12.13
CA PRO A 127 3.69 -3.04 13.18
C PRO A 127 2.73 -3.89 14.03
N GLU A 128 2.68 -3.60 15.33
CA GLU A 128 1.75 -4.27 16.26
C GLU A 128 0.31 -3.90 15.93
N ASP A 129 0.07 -2.63 15.63
CA ASP A 129 -1.24 -2.09 15.34
C ASP A 129 -1.30 -1.36 14.00
N THR A 130 -2.50 -1.34 13.41
CA THR A 130 -2.82 -0.47 12.28
C THR A 130 -3.19 0.92 12.81
N PRO A 131 -2.62 2.01 12.26
CA PRO A 131 -2.99 3.36 12.65
C PRO A 131 -4.49 3.59 12.54
N VAL A 132 -5.09 4.12 13.59
CA VAL A 132 -6.52 4.42 13.63
C VAL A 132 -6.73 5.90 13.30
N ILE A 133 -7.41 6.17 12.19
CA ILE A 133 -7.67 7.53 11.70
C ILE A 133 -9.15 7.82 11.79
N ARG A 134 -9.49 8.94 12.42
CA ARG A 134 -10.88 9.38 12.54
C ARG A 134 -11.40 9.87 11.19
N ILE A 135 -12.62 9.43 10.82
CA ILE A 135 -13.33 9.80 9.59
C ILE A 135 -14.76 10.16 9.99
N GLY A 136 -15.07 11.44 10.08
CA GLY A 136 -16.35 11.91 10.62
C GLY A 136 -16.59 11.44 12.06
N TYR A 137 -17.69 10.72 12.28
CA TYR A 137 -18.02 10.12 13.57
C TYR A 137 -17.44 8.71 13.78
N SER A 138 -16.87 8.10 12.74
CA SER A 138 -16.26 6.77 12.74
C SER A 138 -14.74 6.85 12.74
N ASN A 139 -14.08 5.72 12.62
CA ASN A 139 -12.63 5.64 12.45
C ASN A 139 -12.27 4.55 11.42
N SER A 140 -11.03 4.55 10.94
CA SER A 140 -10.57 3.65 9.88
C SER A 140 -10.70 2.16 10.23
N ALA A 141 -10.64 1.78 11.51
CA ALA A 141 -10.77 0.39 11.93
C ALA A 141 -12.21 -0.16 11.83
N GLU A 142 -13.21 0.70 11.71
CA GLU A 142 -14.61 0.32 11.59
C GLU A 142 -15.04 0.01 10.15
N PHE A 143 -14.16 0.27 9.17
CA PHE A 143 -14.44 -0.03 7.76
C PHE A 143 -13.96 -1.42 7.38
N THR A 144 -14.81 -2.12 6.63
CA THR A 144 -14.44 -3.39 6.01
C THR A 144 -13.52 -3.15 4.82
N SER A 145 -12.77 -4.19 4.40
CA SER A 145 -11.95 -4.11 3.17
C SER A 145 -12.79 -3.70 1.96
N ARG A 146 -14.05 -4.17 1.88
CA ARG A 146 -14.96 -3.82 0.79
C ARG A 146 -15.37 -2.36 0.80
N GLU A 147 -15.60 -1.80 1.98
CA GLU A 147 -15.87 -0.37 2.12
C GLU A 147 -14.66 0.47 1.73
N PHE A 148 -13.44 0.04 2.08
CA PHE A 148 -12.20 0.68 1.61
C PHE A 148 -12.05 0.61 0.09
N ASP A 149 -12.35 -0.54 -0.56
CA ASP A 149 -12.33 -0.66 -2.01
C ASP A 149 -13.25 0.39 -2.67
N ILE A 150 -14.49 0.50 -2.18
CA ILE A 150 -15.46 1.48 -2.69
C ILE A 150 -15.02 2.93 -2.45
N ILE A 151 -14.49 3.24 -1.26
CA ILE A 151 -13.97 4.58 -0.96
C ILE A 151 -12.82 4.92 -1.92
N ARG A 152 -11.97 3.96 -2.23
CA ARG A 152 -10.85 4.13 -3.16
C ARG A 152 -11.31 4.48 -4.57
N GLU A 153 -12.30 3.75 -5.09
CA GLU A 153 -12.90 4.01 -6.40
C GLU A 153 -13.63 5.37 -6.44
N LEU A 154 -14.34 5.73 -5.37
CA LEU A 154 -14.96 7.06 -5.24
C LEU A 154 -13.92 8.19 -5.26
N ALA A 155 -12.78 8.01 -4.60
CA ALA A 155 -11.71 8.99 -4.57
C ALA A 155 -11.05 9.18 -5.94
N GLN A 156 -11.14 8.20 -6.84
CA GLN A 156 -10.72 8.30 -8.25
C GLN A 156 -11.79 8.95 -9.15
N GLY A 157 -12.94 9.35 -8.60
CA GLY A 157 -14.03 9.95 -9.36
C GLY A 157 -14.85 8.96 -10.19
N ARG A 158 -14.74 7.65 -9.93
CA ARG A 158 -15.51 6.62 -10.65
C ARG A 158 -17.00 6.73 -10.36
N LYS A 159 -17.81 6.48 -11.39
CA LYS A 159 -19.27 6.39 -11.26
C LYS A 159 -19.66 5.05 -10.61
N TYR A 160 -20.82 5.00 -9.99
CA TYR A 160 -21.29 3.78 -9.30
C TYR A 160 -21.39 2.56 -10.19
N GLU A 161 -21.73 2.77 -11.47
CA GLU A 161 -21.79 1.71 -12.48
C GLU A 161 -20.39 1.16 -12.81
N GLU A 162 -19.39 2.04 -12.89
CA GLU A 162 -17.98 1.68 -13.08
C GLU A 162 -17.45 0.92 -11.86
N ILE A 163 -17.73 1.43 -10.65
CA ILE A 163 -17.37 0.74 -9.38
C ILE A 163 -17.98 -0.66 -9.31
N ALA A 164 -19.22 -0.80 -9.74
CA ALA A 164 -19.90 -2.10 -9.76
C ALA A 164 -19.19 -3.09 -10.69
N ALA A 165 -18.78 -2.64 -11.88
CA ALA A 165 -18.06 -3.45 -12.85
C ALA A 165 -16.64 -3.81 -12.35
N ASP A 166 -15.87 -2.82 -11.88
CA ASP A 166 -14.48 -3.00 -11.45
C ASP A 166 -14.36 -3.92 -10.23
N LEU A 167 -15.36 -3.87 -9.35
CA LEU A 167 -15.39 -4.69 -8.14
C LEU A 167 -16.17 -6.00 -8.28
N ASP A 168 -16.71 -6.31 -9.47
CA ASP A 168 -17.55 -7.50 -9.75
C ASP A 168 -18.72 -7.65 -8.76
N ILE A 169 -19.51 -6.57 -8.60
CA ILE A 169 -20.73 -6.53 -7.77
C ILE A 169 -21.85 -5.78 -8.46
N THR A 170 -23.06 -5.89 -7.92
CA THR A 170 -24.20 -5.16 -8.47
C THR A 170 -24.18 -3.67 -8.09
N LEU A 171 -24.78 -2.81 -8.92
CA LEU A 171 -24.99 -1.40 -8.59
C LEU A 171 -25.74 -1.20 -7.26
N ASN A 172 -26.69 -2.07 -6.94
CA ASN A 172 -27.41 -2.02 -5.67
C ASN A 172 -26.49 -2.32 -4.49
N THR A 173 -25.53 -3.24 -4.66
CA THR A 173 -24.51 -3.54 -3.65
C THR A 173 -23.59 -2.35 -3.40
N VAL A 174 -23.17 -1.66 -4.47
CA VAL A 174 -22.39 -0.40 -4.34
C VAL A 174 -23.17 0.63 -3.54
N LYS A 175 -24.43 0.91 -3.92
CA LYS A 175 -25.30 1.86 -3.20
C LYS A 175 -25.51 1.47 -1.75
N TYR A 176 -25.65 0.19 -1.45
CA TYR A 176 -25.79 -0.32 -0.08
C TYR A 176 -24.53 -0.01 0.76
N HIS A 177 -23.34 -0.30 0.25
CA HIS A 177 -22.09 0.00 0.96
C HIS A 177 -21.88 1.50 1.14
N ILE A 178 -22.15 2.31 0.11
CA ILE A 178 -22.06 3.78 0.21
C ILE A 178 -22.99 4.30 1.31
N LYS A 179 -24.22 3.82 1.35
CA LYS A 179 -25.18 4.19 2.41
C LYS A 179 -24.61 3.86 3.80
N ASN A 180 -24.05 2.67 3.98
CA ASN A 180 -23.47 2.26 5.26
C ASN A 180 -22.26 3.11 5.64
N ILE A 181 -21.39 3.43 4.69
CA ILE A 181 -20.21 4.30 4.90
C ILE A 181 -20.67 5.70 5.36
N LEU A 182 -21.63 6.30 4.64
CA LEU A 182 -22.17 7.61 4.99
C LEU A 182 -22.86 7.60 6.36
N GLN A 183 -23.57 6.52 6.69
CA GLN A 183 -24.20 6.37 8.00
C GLN A 183 -23.16 6.25 9.13
N LYS A 184 -22.07 5.50 8.94
CA LYS A 184 -20.97 5.38 9.90
C LYS A 184 -20.29 6.72 10.13
N THR A 185 -20.00 7.44 9.06
CA THR A 185 -19.24 8.70 9.11
C THR A 185 -20.08 9.92 9.50
N GLY A 186 -21.39 9.84 9.32
CA GLY A 186 -22.30 10.96 9.51
C GLY A 186 -22.31 11.97 8.36
N TYR A 187 -21.63 11.66 7.24
CA TYR A 187 -21.64 12.53 6.07
C TYR A 187 -22.94 12.42 5.28
N GLN A 188 -23.34 13.54 4.68
CA GLN A 188 -24.57 13.60 3.90
C GLN A 188 -24.39 13.14 2.45
N ASN A 189 -23.17 13.13 1.94
CA ASN A 189 -22.85 12.75 0.56
C ASN A 189 -21.41 12.23 0.43
N THR A 190 -21.13 11.60 -0.70
CA THR A 190 -19.82 11.02 -1.01
C THR A 190 -18.73 12.07 -1.23
N LEU A 191 -19.08 13.30 -1.61
CA LEU A 191 -18.11 14.37 -1.80
C LEU A 191 -17.42 14.75 -0.48
N GLN A 192 -18.21 14.87 0.62
CA GLN A 192 -17.66 15.12 1.96
C GLN A 192 -16.74 13.98 2.41
N LEU A 193 -17.15 12.73 2.18
CA LEU A 193 -16.33 11.57 2.48
C LEU A 193 -15.00 11.60 1.72
N VAL A 194 -15.06 11.78 0.39
CA VAL A 194 -13.86 11.81 -0.47
C VAL A 194 -12.93 12.94 -0.07
N ALA A 195 -13.45 14.14 0.18
CA ALA A 195 -12.65 15.28 0.59
C ALA A 195 -11.84 14.97 1.86
N GLU A 196 -12.49 14.38 2.89
CA GLU A 196 -11.79 14.08 4.14
C GLU A 196 -10.81 12.93 4.04
N VAL A 197 -11.14 11.84 3.31
CA VAL A 197 -10.21 10.72 3.16
C VAL A 197 -8.97 11.10 2.35
N VAL A 198 -9.09 12.04 1.40
CA VAL A 198 -7.96 12.58 0.64
C VAL A 198 -7.16 13.55 1.50
N GLU A 199 -7.81 14.47 2.22
CA GLU A 199 -7.14 15.39 3.14
C GLU A 199 -6.31 14.66 4.19
N LYS A 200 -6.86 13.59 4.74
CA LYS A 200 -6.17 12.75 5.75
C LYS A 200 -5.22 11.72 5.14
N ARG A 201 -4.99 11.77 3.83
CA ARG A 201 -4.12 10.85 3.09
C ARG A 201 -4.42 9.36 3.33
N LEU A 202 -5.66 9.04 3.69
CA LEU A 202 -6.14 7.68 3.81
C LEU A 202 -6.18 6.97 2.46
N ILE A 203 -6.46 7.74 1.42
CA ILE A 203 -6.46 7.31 0.02
C ILE A 203 -5.86 8.45 -0.79
N LEU A 204 -4.86 8.13 -1.60
CA LEU A 204 -4.30 9.08 -2.54
C LEU A 204 -5.04 8.92 -3.87
N PRO A 205 -5.67 9.99 -4.39
CA PRO A 205 -6.22 9.96 -5.75
C PRO A 205 -5.07 9.69 -6.73
N LYS A 206 -5.26 8.78 -7.65
CA LYS A 206 -4.34 8.59 -8.76
C LYS A 206 -4.69 9.64 -9.82
N TYR A 207 -3.75 10.48 -10.20
CA TYR A 207 -3.84 11.44 -11.31
C TYR A 207 -3.13 10.88 -12.53
#